data_3cef538218944a505cc67d4830555ddc
#
_entry.id   3cef538218944a505cc67d4830555ddc
#
_cell.length_a   1.000
_cell.length_b   1.000
_cell.length_c   1.000
_cell.angle_alpha   90.00
_cell.angle_beta   90.00
_cell.angle_gamma   90.00
#
_symmetry.space_group_name_H-M   'P 1'
#
loop_
_entity.id
_entity.type
_entity.pdbx_description
1 polymer ?
#
loop_
_entity_poly.entity_id
_entity_poly.type
_entity_poly.pdbx_seq_one_letter_code
_entity_poly.pdbx_strand_id
1 'polypeptide(L)'
;MPDRTTTFTGIHFENPFLLSSAPPTESESNILRAFEAGWGGVVTKTIGLHPVVNVVGAKAKFMRTSCEDAYVSMKKRPGAALHSSWNWELISDKTLDWWVPRIRRIKEAFPDRVLIASIMAGSGNDKELRNWQTLAEACQDAGADGLELNFSCPHMDRKDMGSNIGKDEGLCSVVTEAVKDAARVPVWTKLTPATHDIVVEAAACFRGGADAIVSSNTFPALPPIDPETLEFEINVDGLVSSGGLGGPAILPMSLCNMARMCQAFPDKSFSGIGGISDFAQALSYVLLGCGTVQVCTAAMLDQAVGPNVIKRLLAGFDLFLEHHALDGWTSLEDFRGIRRDRVVPQSAVRRPAGDDYQGGYEIVEGYAAPDRPAAAKV
;
A
#
# COMPACT_ATOMS: atom_id res chain seq x y z
N MET A 1 21.69 12.74 -16.78
CA MET A 1 20.83 11.57 -16.46
C MET A 1 19.59 12.12 -15.83
N PRO A 2 18.41 11.54 -16.05
CA PRO A 2 17.19 11.94 -15.37
C PRO A 2 17.34 11.93 -13.85
N ASP A 3 16.72 12.88 -13.16
CA ASP A 3 16.71 12.89 -11.69
C ASP A 3 15.63 11.92 -11.18
N ARG A 4 16.08 10.81 -10.61
CA ARG A 4 15.20 9.79 -10.01
C ARG A 4 14.85 10.08 -8.57
N THR A 5 15.52 11.04 -7.93
CA THR A 5 15.36 11.30 -6.49
C THR A 5 13.98 11.87 -6.19
N THR A 6 13.53 11.70 -4.96
CA THR A 6 12.34 12.35 -4.43
C THR A 6 12.50 12.57 -2.94
N THR A 7 11.81 13.58 -2.41
CA THR A 7 11.67 13.78 -0.97
C THR A 7 10.23 13.49 -0.57
N PHE A 8 10.05 12.56 0.35
CA PHE A 8 8.73 12.16 0.83
C PHE A 8 8.70 12.16 2.35
N THR A 9 7.78 12.90 2.94
CA THR A 9 7.66 13.12 4.40
C THR A 9 8.97 13.59 5.07
N GLY A 10 9.78 14.38 4.35
CA GLY A 10 11.09 14.85 4.81
C GLY A 10 12.24 13.84 4.64
N ILE A 11 11.97 12.63 4.18
CA ILE A 11 12.98 11.61 3.90
C ILE A 11 13.41 11.71 2.44
N HIS A 12 14.72 11.71 2.17
CA HIS A 12 15.28 11.67 0.83
C HIS A 12 15.38 10.23 0.32
N PHE A 13 14.91 9.97 -0.90
CA PHE A 13 14.95 8.69 -1.59
C PHE A 13 15.76 8.83 -2.89
N GLU A 14 16.62 7.86 -3.20
CA GLU A 14 17.31 7.79 -4.48
C GLU A 14 16.38 7.49 -5.68
N ASN A 15 15.23 6.90 -5.41
CA ASN A 15 14.15 6.74 -6.36
C ASN A 15 12.83 6.45 -5.60
N PRO A 16 11.65 6.68 -6.21
CA PRO A 16 10.36 6.60 -5.52
C PRO A 16 9.82 5.18 -5.32
N PHE A 17 10.58 4.13 -5.67
CA PHE A 17 10.10 2.75 -5.67
C PHE A 17 10.53 2.02 -4.41
N LEU A 18 9.55 1.57 -3.61
CA LEU A 18 9.79 0.83 -2.37
C LEU A 18 9.36 -0.63 -2.50
N LEU A 19 10.11 -1.51 -1.84
CA LEU A 19 9.69 -2.88 -1.60
C LEU A 19 8.77 -2.90 -0.37
N SER A 20 7.54 -3.34 -0.55
CA SER A 20 6.49 -3.29 0.47
C SER A 20 6.67 -4.33 1.58
N SER A 21 6.05 -4.05 2.74
CA SER A 21 5.91 -5.02 3.85
C SER A 21 5.22 -6.31 3.39
N ALA A 22 6.01 -7.38 3.18
CA ALA A 22 5.57 -8.65 2.60
C ALA A 22 6.64 -9.73 2.81
N PRO A 23 6.46 -11.00 2.37
CA PRO A 23 7.50 -12.02 2.42
C PRO A 23 8.88 -11.59 1.88
N PRO A 24 9.00 -10.81 0.79
CA PRO A 24 10.29 -10.31 0.34
C PRO A 24 11.09 -9.50 1.38
N THR A 25 10.44 -8.97 2.39
CA THR A 25 11.08 -8.12 3.42
C THR A 25 11.07 -8.74 4.82
N GLU A 26 10.93 -10.06 4.92
CA GLU A 26 10.82 -10.77 6.21
C GLU A 26 12.16 -11.07 6.89
N SER A 27 13.29 -10.74 6.26
CA SER A 27 14.62 -10.99 6.80
C SER A 27 15.64 -9.93 6.40
N GLU A 28 16.67 -9.78 7.22
CA GLU A 28 17.83 -8.92 6.96
C GLU A 28 18.46 -9.23 5.59
N SER A 29 18.70 -10.51 5.29
CA SER A 29 19.33 -10.91 4.02
C SER A 29 18.50 -10.55 2.79
N ASN A 30 17.18 -10.58 2.90
CA ASN A 30 16.30 -10.16 1.82
C ASN A 30 16.35 -8.63 1.62
N ILE A 31 16.35 -7.87 2.72
CA ILE A 31 16.40 -6.41 2.69
C ILE A 31 17.74 -5.92 2.10
N LEU A 32 18.86 -6.52 2.52
CA LEU A 32 20.17 -6.21 1.95
C LEU A 32 20.19 -6.46 0.42
N ARG A 33 19.70 -7.63 -0.02
CA ARG A 33 19.57 -7.93 -1.45
C ARG A 33 18.64 -6.96 -2.21
N ALA A 34 17.59 -6.47 -1.54
CA ALA A 34 16.71 -5.48 -2.15
C ALA A 34 17.44 -4.15 -2.39
N PHE A 35 18.22 -3.68 -1.43
CA PHE A 35 19.03 -2.48 -1.61
C PHE A 35 20.13 -2.67 -2.67
N GLU A 36 20.79 -3.83 -2.72
CA GLU A 36 21.73 -4.19 -3.78
C GLU A 36 21.07 -4.21 -5.17
N ALA A 37 19.80 -4.62 -5.25
CA ALA A 37 19.05 -4.63 -6.51
C ALA A 37 18.66 -3.23 -6.98
N GLY A 38 18.67 -2.19 -6.11
CA GLY A 38 18.40 -0.80 -6.45
C GLY A 38 17.07 -0.24 -5.95
N TRP A 39 16.35 -0.93 -5.05
CA TRP A 39 15.16 -0.37 -4.42
C TRP A 39 15.50 0.91 -3.65
N GLY A 40 14.73 1.98 -3.85
CA GLY A 40 14.93 3.26 -3.18
C GLY A 40 14.58 3.23 -1.70
N GLY A 41 13.68 2.34 -1.31
CA GLY A 41 13.33 2.07 0.07
C GLY A 41 12.77 0.66 0.26
N VAL A 42 12.76 0.22 1.52
CA VAL A 42 12.18 -1.07 1.91
C VAL A 42 11.34 -0.88 3.16
N VAL A 43 10.14 -1.47 3.17
CA VAL A 43 9.28 -1.56 4.34
C VAL A 43 9.40 -2.98 4.92
N THR A 44 9.81 -3.12 6.17
CA THR A 44 10.00 -4.44 6.80
C THR A 44 8.70 -5.24 6.84
N LYS A 45 8.77 -6.58 6.88
CA LYS A 45 7.60 -7.39 7.30
C LYS A 45 7.13 -6.85 8.64
N THR A 46 5.81 -6.71 8.83
CA THR A 46 5.25 -6.07 10.02
C THR A 46 5.74 -6.70 11.31
N ILE A 47 6.27 -5.90 12.22
CA ILE A 47 6.86 -6.30 13.49
C ILE A 47 5.81 -6.15 14.60
N GLY A 48 5.62 -7.21 15.39
CA GLY A 48 4.85 -7.18 16.63
C GLY A 48 5.76 -7.41 17.84
N LEU A 49 5.27 -7.12 19.03
CA LEU A 49 6.00 -7.44 20.28
C LEU A 49 6.19 -8.94 20.47
N HIS A 50 5.17 -9.70 20.09
CA HIS A 50 5.15 -11.15 20.24
C HIS A 50 5.10 -11.81 18.86
N PRO A 51 5.78 -12.95 18.67
CA PRO A 51 5.71 -13.69 17.43
C PRO A 51 4.28 -14.21 17.20
N VAL A 52 3.87 -14.23 15.95
CA VAL A 52 2.62 -14.88 15.56
C VAL A 52 2.90 -16.28 15.03
N VAL A 53 1.99 -17.18 15.28
CA VAL A 53 2.04 -18.52 14.71
C VAL A 53 1.23 -18.52 13.43
N ASN A 54 1.92 -18.66 12.30
CA ASN A 54 1.26 -18.81 11.02
C ASN A 54 0.68 -20.22 10.85
N VAL A 55 -0.32 -20.35 9.97
CA VAL A 55 -0.87 -21.64 9.59
C VAL A 55 0.20 -22.56 9.02
N VAL A 56 0.04 -23.85 9.17
CA VAL A 56 0.91 -24.87 8.53
C VAL A 56 0.60 -24.95 7.03
N GLY A 57 1.62 -25.28 6.23
CA GLY A 57 1.46 -25.46 4.79
C GLY A 57 1.55 -24.17 3.96
N ALA A 58 0.87 -24.18 2.81
CA ALA A 58 0.92 -23.07 1.87
C ALA A 58 0.16 -21.85 2.39
N LYS A 59 0.83 -20.68 2.47
CA LYS A 59 0.26 -19.42 2.95
C LYS A 59 -0.18 -18.49 1.83
N ALA A 60 0.30 -18.74 0.61
CA ALA A 60 0.03 -17.91 -0.54
C ALA A 60 -0.06 -18.76 -1.81
N LYS A 61 -0.87 -18.29 -2.76
CA LYS A 61 -0.98 -18.85 -4.10
C LYS A 61 -0.94 -17.73 -5.12
N PHE A 62 -0.16 -17.92 -6.18
CA PHE A 62 -0.22 -17.05 -7.34
C PHE A 62 -1.32 -17.54 -8.27
N MET A 63 -2.20 -16.64 -8.66
CA MET A 63 -3.28 -16.89 -9.58
C MET A 63 -2.99 -16.17 -10.89
N ARG A 64 -3.13 -16.89 -12.00
CA ARG A 64 -3.11 -16.25 -13.32
C ARG A 64 -4.37 -15.41 -13.47
N THR A 65 -4.20 -14.12 -13.61
CA THR A 65 -5.29 -13.26 -14.06
C THR A 65 -5.48 -13.57 -15.54
N SER A 66 -6.68 -13.92 -15.99
CA SER A 66 -6.94 -14.26 -17.38
C SER A 66 -6.53 -13.10 -18.28
N CYS A 67 -5.50 -13.34 -19.10
CA CYS A 67 -5.02 -12.34 -20.03
C CYS A 67 -5.93 -12.23 -21.26
N GLU A 68 -6.70 -13.27 -21.55
CA GLU A 68 -7.62 -13.30 -22.69
C GLU A 68 -8.73 -12.28 -22.50
N ASP A 69 -9.13 -12.05 -21.24
CA ASP A 69 -10.18 -11.11 -20.87
C ASP A 69 -9.64 -9.77 -20.35
N ALA A 70 -8.34 -9.63 -20.18
CA ALA A 70 -7.72 -8.41 -19.66
C ALA A 70 -7.61 -7.31 -20.74
N TYR A 71 -8.74 -6.84 -21.14
CA TYR A 71 -9.05 -5.96 -22.24
C TYR A 71 -8.04 -4.83 -22.54
N VAL A 72 -7.62 -4.05 -21.57
CA VAL A 72 -6.70 -2.92 -21.79
C VAL A 72 -5.24 -3.36 -21.85
N SER A 73 -4.86 -4.27 -20.99
CA SER A 73 -3.49 -4.78 -20.92
C SER A 73 -3.11 -5.58 -22.16
N MET A 74 -4.05 -6.36 -22.70
CA MET A 74 -3.83 -7.16 -23.91
C MET A 74 -3.61 -6.31 -25.15
N LYS A 75 -4.32 -5.21 -25.32
CA LYS A 75 -4.09 -4.29 -26.46
C LYS A 75 -2.71 -3.65 -26.44
N LYS A 76 -2.18 -3.35 -25.25
CA LYS A 76 -0.88 -2.70 -25.08
C LYS A 76 0.29 -3.67 -24.96
N ARG A 77 0.04 -4.88 -24.47
CA ARG A 77 1.07 -5.90 -24.20
C ARG A 77 0.54 -7.30 -24.52
N PRO A 78 0.37 -7.63 -25.81
CA PRO A 78 -0.09 -8.96 -26.22
C PRO A 78 0.84 -10.05 -25.66
N GLY A 79 0.28 -11.09 -25.05
CA GLY A 79 1.03 -12.22 -24.53
C GLY A 79 1.65 -12.05 -23.16
N ALA A 80 1.49 -10.88 -22.50
CA ALA A 80 1.96 -10.70 -21.13
C ALA A 80 1.08 -11.50 -20.13
N ALA A 81 1.68 -12.42 -19.40
CA ALA A 81 1.00 -13.10 -18.31
C ALA A 81 0.91 -12.17 -17.10
N LEU A 82 -0.31 -11.90 -16.64
CA LEU A 82 -0.54 -11.19 -15.39
C LEU A 82 -0.81 -12.21 -14.27
N HIS A 83 -0.11 -12.04 -13.15
CA HIS A 83 -0.31 -12.90 -11.99
C HIS A 83 -0.74 -12.05 -10.80
N SER A 84 -1.86 -12.43 -10.20
CA SER A 84 -2.30 -11.96 -8.90
C SER A 84 -1.89 -12.95 -7.82
N SER A 85 -1.98 -12.54 -6.57
CA SER A 85 -1.71 -13.42 -5.43
C SER A 85 -2.87 -13.41 -4.46
N TRP A 86 -3.18 -14.57 -3.92
CA TRP A 86 -4.00 -14.72 -2.75
C TRP A 86 -3.12 -15.19 -1.59
N ASN A 87 -3.33 -14.67 -0.39
CA ASN A 87 -2.57 -15.09 0.79
C ASN A 87 -3.40 -14.94 2.07
N TRP A 88 -3.04 -15.69 3.07
CA TRP A 88 -3.50 -15.59 4.45
C TRP A 88 -2.32 -15.47 5.42
N GLU A 89 -1.26 -14.81 4.99
CA GLU A 89 -0.09 -14.57 5.82
C GLU A 89 -0.36 -13.55 6.90
N LEU A 90 0.12 -13.84 8.08
CA LEU A 90 0.11 -12.92 9.22
C LEU A 90 1.34 -11.98 9.16
N ILE A 91 1.55 -11.23 10.25
CA ILE A 91 2.74 -10.42 10.47
C ILE A 91 3.99 -11.29 10.65
N SER A 92 5.13 -10.69 10.95
CA SER A 92 6.38 -11.42 11.19
C SER A 92 6.23 -12.45 12.31
N ASP A 93 6.78 -13.64 12.09
CA ASP A 93 6.95 -14.69 13.10
C ASP A 93 8.18 -14.45 14.00
N LYS A 94 8.87 -13.34 13.82
CA LYS A 94 10.04 -12.92 14.60
C LYS A 94 9.65 -11.86 15.62
N THR A 95 10.33 -11.90 16.78
CA THR A 95 10.13 -10.94 17.88
C THR A 95 10.76 -9.57 17.56
N LEU A 96 10.36 -8.55 18.33
CA LEU A 96 11.03 -7.25 18.29
C LEU A 96 12.53 -7.36 18.58
N ASP A 97 12.93 -8.18 19.56
CA ASP A 97 14.34 -8.41 19.92
C ASP A 97 15.16 -9.05 18.79
N TRP A 98 14.48 -9.83 17.93
CA TRP A 98 15.11 -10.36 16.73
C TRP A 98 15.31 -9.26 15.67
N TRP A 99 14.36 -8.33 15.52
CA TRP A 99 14.39 -7.29 14.51
C TRP A 99 15.37 -6.15 14.83
N VAL A 100 15.39 -5.67 16.07
CA VAL A 100 16.20 -4.51 16.49
C VAL A 100 17.67 -4.58 16.06
N PRO A 101 18.44 -5.65 16.38
CA PRO A 101 19.84 -5.73 15.94
C PRO A 101 19.98 -5.83 14.41
N ARG A 102 18.97 -6.31 13.72
CA ARG A 102 18.99 -6.44 12.26
C ARG A 102 18.73 -5.11 11.56
N ILE A 103 17.80 -4.30 12.05
CA ILE A 103 17.60 -2.94 11.58
C ILE A 103 18.91 -2.15 11.67
N ARG A 104 19.64 -2.24 12.78
CA ARG A 104 20.96 -1.60 12.95
C ARG A 104 21.94 -2.04 11.87
N ARG A 105 22.13 -3.34 11.69
CA ARG A 105 23.07 -3.86 10.68
C ARG A 105 22.67 -3.49 9.25
N ILE A 106 21.38 -3.48 8.94
CA ILE A 106 20.89 -3.04 7.63
C ILE A 106 21.29 -1.57 7.40
N LYS A 107 21.04 -0.70 8.39
CA LYS A 107 21.39 0.72 8.28
C LYS A 107 22.90 0.98 8.34
N GLU A 108 23.67 0.19 9.05
CA GLU A 108 25.14 0.22 8.99
C GLU A 108 25.67 -0.16 7.59
N ALA A 109 25.07 -1.16 6.95
CA ALA A 109 25.46 -1.61 5.60
C ALA A 109 25.01 -0.63 4.50
N PHE A 110 23.86 0.01 4.67
CA PHE A 110 23.23 0.92 3.69
C PHE A 110 22.70 2.18 4.38
N PRO A 111 23.58 3.09 4.85
CA PRO A 111 23.17 4.29 5.60
C PRO A 111 22.29 5.24 4.80
N ASP A 112 22.49 5.31 3.48
CA ASP A 112 21.77 6.21 2.56
C ASP A 112 20.49 5.60 2.00
N ARG A 113 20.18 4.32 2.27
CA ARG A 113 18.94 3.67 1.84
C ARG A 113 17.86 3.79 2.89
N VAL A 114 16.64 3.99 2.45
CA VAL A 114 15.50 4.20 3.33
C VAL A 114 14.93 2.87 3.83
N LEU A 115 14.91 2.70 5.15
CA LEU A 115 14.29 1.55 5.82
C LEU A 115 13.11 2.02 6.68
N ILE A 116 11.91 1.63 6.29
CA ILE A 116 10.68 1.89 7.05
C ILE A 116 10.34 0.66 7.88
N ALA A 117 10.16 0.82 9.17
CA ALA A 117 9.71 -0.27 10.03
C ALA A 117 8.18 -0.35 10.04
N SER A 118 7.62 -1.42 9.49
CA SER A 118 6.18 -1.71 9.64
C SER A 118 5.93 -2.31 11.02
N ILE A 119 4.98 -1.74 11.77
CA ILE A 119 4.68 -2.15 13.15
C ILE A 119 3.18 -2.39 13.36
N MET A 120 2.84 -3.28 14.32
CA MET A 120 1.46 -3.54 14.71
C MET A 120 1.35 -4.00 16.17
N ALA A 121 0.36 -3.45 16.87
CA ALA A 121 -0.11 -3.90 18.19
C ALA A 121 -1.64 -3.84 18.25
N GLY A 122 -2.23 -4.04 19.43
CA GLY A 122 -3.67 -3.91 19.64
C GLY A 122 -4.10 -2.48 19.95
N SER A 123 -5.41 -2.27 20.09
CA SER A 123 -6.01 -0.95 20.40
C SER A 123 -6.99 -1.01 21.59
N GLY A 124 -7.13 -2.18 22.22
CA GLY A 124 -8.20 -2.41 23.19
C GLY A 124 -8.06 -1.68 24.54
N ASN A 125 -6.90 -1.11 24.85
CA ASN A 125 -6.64 -0.40 26.11
C ASN A 125 -5.29 0.33 26.09
N ASP A 126 -5.00 1.12 27.15
CA ASP A 126 -3.76 1.91 27.28
C ASP A 126 -2.48 1.06 27.23
N LYS A 127 -2.52 -0.20 27.67
CA LYS A 127 -1.35 -1.08 27.56
C LYS A 127 -1.03 -1.38 26.10
N GLU A 128 -2.06 -1.59 25.27
CA GLU A 128 -1.88 -1.82 23.85
C GLU A 128 -1.37 -0.56 23.14
N LEU A 129 -1.83 0.63 23.52
CA LEU A 129 -1.28 1.88 23.00
C LEU A 129 0.21 2.04 23.39
N ARG A 130 0.60 1.71 24.61
CA ARG A 130 2.02 1.66 25.01
C ARG A 130 2.82 0.61 24.21
N ASN A 131 2.20 -0.50 23.82
CA ASN A 131 2.86 -1.49 22.97
C ASN A 131 3.23 -0.90 21.60
N TRP A 132 2.36 -0.07 21.02
CA TRP A 132 2.68 0.67 19.79
C TRP A 132 3.86 1.63 19.99
N GLN A 133 3.87 2.38 21.10
CA GLN A 133 4.96 3.30 21.44
C GLN A 133 6.29 2.55 21.62
N THR A 134 6.27 1.41 22.34
CA THR A 134 7.45 0.56 22.53
C THR A 134 8.01 0.06 21.18
N LEU A 135 7.15 -0.38 20.25
CA LEU A 135 7.56 -0.78 18.91
C LEU A 135 8.18 0.38 18.15
N ALA A 136 7.54 1.56 18.19
CA ALA A 136 8.00 2.77 17.52
C ALA A 136 9.38 3.20 18.02
N GLU A 137 9.55 3.32 19.35
CA GLU A 137 10.81 3.70 19.99
C GLU A 137 11.94 2.72 19.65
N ALA A 138 11.70 1.42 19.79
CA ALA A 138 12.71 0.40 19.52
C ALA A 138 13.16 0.37 18.05
N CYS A 139 12.24 0.54 17.10
CA CYS A 139 12.58 0.54 15.68
C CYS A 139 13.32 1.81 15.26
N GLN A 140 12.88 3.00 15.70
CA GLN A 140 13.58 4.25 15.37
C GLN A 140 14.96 4.33 16.06
N ASP A 141 15.10 3.84 17.31
CA ASP A 141 16.39 3.78 18.02
C ASP A 141 17.34 2.76 17.39
N ALA A 142 16.83 1.79 16.68
CA ALA A 142 17.62 0.88 15.86
C ALA A 142 18.06 1.49 14.51
N GLY A 143 17.52 2.66 14.13
CA GLY A 143 17.91 3.39 12.93
C GLY A 143 16.90 3.31 11.78
N ALA A 144 15.65 2.86 12.00
CA ALA A 144 14.60 2.99 10.99
C ALA A 144 14.34 4.46 10.66
N ASP A 145 14.25 4.79 9.37
CA ASP A 145 14.07 6.17 8.88
C ASP A 145 12.60 6.64 9.00
N GLY A 146 11.66 5.72 9.17
CA GLY A 146 10.24 6.00 9.36
C GLY A 146 9.50 4.76 9.87
N LEU A 147 8.24 4.96 10.21
CA LEU A 147 7.34 3.92 10.72
C LEU A 147 6.13 3.78 9.79
N GLU A 148 5.71 2.54 9.50
CA GLU A 148 4.45 2.25 8.80
C GLU A 148 3.52 1.50 9.75
N LEU A 149 2.41 2.13 10.18
CA LEU A 149 1.41 1.51 11.05
C LEU A 149 0.51 0.58 10.21
N ASN A 150 0.50 -0.70 10.53
CA ASN A 150 -0.30 -1.68 9.80
C ASN A 150 -1.74 -1.72 10.33
N PHE A 151 -2.62 -0.90 9.78
CA PHE A 151 -4.08 -0.90 10.03
C PHE A 151 -4.83 -1.76 9.03
N SER A 152 -4.20 -2.81 8.49
CA SER A 152 -4.72 -3.46 7.29
C SER A 152 -4.57 -4.97 7.25
N CYS A 153 -3.90 -5.60 8.23
CA CYS A 153 -3.78 -7.06 8.26
C CYS A 153 -5.18 -7.70 8.40
N PRO A 154 -5.69 -8.44 7.39
CA PRO A 154 -7.08 -8.88 7.39
C PRO A 154 -7.34 -10.13 8.23
N HIS A 155 -6.30 -10.84 8.69
CA HIS A 155 -6.38 -12.18 9.25
C HIS A 155 -6.18 -12.25 10.76
N MET A 156 -6.18 -11.11 11.44
CA MET A 156 -6.02 -11.11 12.90
C MET A 156 -7.32 -11.56 13.58
N ASP A 157 -7.26 -12.63 14.35
CA ASP A 157 -8.39 -13.12 15.15
C ASP A 157 -8.80 -12.13 16.26
N ARG A 158 -7.86 -11.32 16.72
CA ARG A 158 -8.10 -10.25 17.68
C ARG A 158 -8.87 -9.11 17.02
N LYS A 159 -10.03 -8.79 17.58
CA LYS A 159 -10.92 -7.71 17.09
C LYS A 159 -10.36 -6.29 17.27
N ASP A 160 -9.28 -6.14 18.03
CA ASP A 160 -8.61 -4.87 18.32
C ASP A 160 -7.28 -4.71 17.55
N MET A 161 -7.07 -5.46 16.46
CA MET A 161 -5.83 -5.44 15.69
C MET A 161 -6.07 -5.38 14.17
N GLY A 162 -5.05 -4.92 13.46
CA GLY A 162 -5.00 -4.98 11.99
C GLY A 162 -6.15 -4.23 11.32
N SER A 163 -6.87 -4.89 10.41
CA SER A 163 -7.96 -4.27 9.64
C SER A 163 -9.16 -3.84 10.49
N ASN A 164 -9.29 -4.31 11.72
CA ASN A 164 -10.35 -3.84 12.61
C ASN A 164 -10.05 -2.44 13.14
N ILE A 165 -8.77 -2.09 13.35
CA ILE A 165 -8.36 -0.70 13.61
C ILE A 165 -8.65 0.16 12.37
N GLY A 166 -8.22 -0.31 11.18
CA GLY A 166 -8.36 0.42 9.92
C GLY A 166 -9.79 0.57 9.39
N LYS A 167 -10.80 0.04 10.08
CA LYS A 167 -12.25 0.20 9.79
C LYS A 167 -12.96 1.10 10.79
N ASP A 168 -12.25 1.61 11.77
CA ASP A 168 -12.79 2.44 12.85
C ASP A 168 -12.00 3.76 12.88
N GLU A 169 -12.67 4.86 12.54
CA GLU A 169 -12.04 6.18 12.48
C GLU A 169 -11.52 6.65 13.86
N GLY A 170 -12.20 6.28 14.95
CA GLY A 170 -11.76 6.62 16.30
C GLY A 170 -10.46 5.91 16.64
N LEU A 171 -10.36 4.61 16.35
CA LEU A 171 -9.15 3.83 16.56
C LEU A 171 -8.01 4.26 15.64
N CYS A 172 -8.29 4.57 14.37
CA CYS A 172 -7.31 5.13 13.44
C CYS A 172 -6.66 6.39 14.02
N SER A 173 -7.46 7.33 14.56
CA SER A 173 -6.94 8.57 15.14
C SER A 173 -6.13 8.31 16.42
N VAL A 174 -6.72 7.60 17.40
CA VAL A 174 -6.10 7.37 18.72
C VAL A 174 -4.78 6.60 18.62
N VAL A 175 -4.74 5.53 17.81
CA VAL A 175 -3.49 4.76 17.67
C VAL A 175 -2.42 5.57 16.94
N THR A 176 -2.80 6.33 15.91
CA THR A 176 -1.85 7.19 15.19
C THR A 176 -1.27 8.25 16.12
N GLU A 177 -2.11 8.93 16.91
CA GLU A 177 -1.70 9.93 17.90
C GLU A 177 -0.74 9.32 18.93
N ALA A 178 -1.07 8.17 19.51
CA ALA A 178 -0.21 7.49 20.47
C ALA A 178 1.18 7.18 19.91
N VAL A 179 1.28 6.79 18.64
CA VAL A 179 2.58 6.56 18.00
C VAL A 179 3.29 7.88 17.71
N LYS A 180 2.58 8.90 17.24
CA LYS A 180 3.18 10.22 16.97
C LYS A 180 3.78 10.85 18.20
N ASP A 181 3.18 10.66 19.37
CA ASP A 181 3.70 11.16 20.64
C ASP A 181 5.07 10.56 20.99
N ALA A 182 5.36 9.34 20.55
CA ALA A 182 6.63 8.65 20.80
C ALA A 182 7.62 8.72 19.61
N ALA A 183 7.13 9.04 18.41
CA ALA A 183 7.91 9.01 17.19
C ALA A 183 8.75 10.28 17.00
N ARG A 184 10.02 10.09 16.64
CA ARG A 184 10.95 11.14 16.19
C ARG A 184 11.20 11.07 14.67
N VAL A 185 10.64 10.08 14.02
CA VAL A 185 10.71 9.84 12.58
C VAL A 185 9.30 9.92 11.97
N PRO A 186 9.14 10.12 10.66
CA PRO A 186 7.84 10.16 10.04
C PRO A 186 7.01 8.90 10.28
N VAL A 187 5.71 9.09 10.47
CA VAL A 187 4.72 8.03 10.72
C VAL A 187 3.75 7.96 9.55
N TRP A 188 3.74 6.82 8.86
CA TRP A 188 2.80 6.51 7.79
C TRP A 188 1.75 5.53 8.30
N THR A 189 0.53 5.62 7.78
CA THR A 189 -0.52 4.65 8.11
C THR A 189 -0.93 3.88 6.86
N LYS A 190 -0.84 2.55 6.92
CA LYS A 190 -1.25 1.68 5.82
C LYS A 190 -2.66 1.16 6.06
N LEU A 191 -3.57 1.61 5.19
CA LEU A 191 -5.00 1.35 5.33
C LEU A 191 -5.44 0.06 4.63
N THR A 192 -6.50 -0.54 5.18
CA THR A 192 -7.25 -1.63 4.54
C THR A 192 -8.19 -1.05 3.47
N PRO A 193 -8.36 -1.75 2.33
CA PRO A 193 -9.41 -1.37 1.37
C PRO A 193 -10.81 -1.85 1.80
N ALA A 194 -10.91 -2.66 2.86
CA ALA A 194 -12.13 -3.28 3.32
C ALA A 194 -12.91 -2.36 4.29
N THR A 195 -13.05 -1.11 3.91
CA THR A 195 -13.81 -0.09 4.65
C THR A 195 -14.96 0.45 3.78
N HIS A 196 -15.92 1.12 4.39
CA HIS A 196 -17.02 1.75 3.68
C HIS A 196 -16.55 2.99 2.90
N ASP A 197 -15.73 3.83 3.51
CA ASP A 197 -15.18 5.02 2.88
C ASP A 197 -13.75 5.30 3.38
N ILE A 198 -12.76 4.89 2.60
CA ILE A 198 -11.34 5.00 2.95
C ILE A 198 -10.90 6.45 3.21
N VAL A 199 -11.64 7.44 2.71
CA VAL A 199 -11.36 8.86 2.94
C VAL A 199 -11.61 9.24 4.40
N VAL A 200 -12.59 8.61 5.05
CA VAL A 200 -12.91 8.84 6.46
C VAL A 200 -11.78 8.35 7.36
N GLU A 201 -11.27 7.14 7.11
CA GLU A 201 -10.15 6.57 7.88
C GLU A 201 -8.86 7.34 7.61
N ALA A 202 -8.61 7.76 6.36
CA ALA A 202 -7.47 8.62 6.03
C ALA A 202 -7.54 9.95 6.78
N ALA A 203 -8.71 10.61 6.83
CA ALA A 203 -8.92 11.81 7.62
C ALA A 203 -8.62 11.60 9.11
N ALA A 204 -9.06 10.47 9.67
CA ALA A 204 -8.80 10.11 11.06
C ALA A 204 -7.31 9.91 11.35
N CYS A 205 -6.59 9.23 10.47
CA CYS A 205 -5.14 9.08 10.59
C CYS A 205 -4.42 10.43 10.53
N PHE A 206 -4.82 11.32 9.62
CA PHE A 206 -4.24 12.68 9.55
C PHE A 206 -4.58 13.51 10.81
N ARG A 207 -5.78 13.37 11.38
CA ARG A 207 -6.10 13.99 12.69
C ARG A 207 -5.20 13.47 13.81
N GLY A 208 -4.86 12.17 13.80
CA GLY A 208 -3.89 11.57 14.73
C GLY A 208 -2.44 11.93 14.43
N GLY A 209 -2.16 12.74 13.41
CA GLY A 209 -0.81 13.24 13.10
C GLY A 209 -0.02 12.39 12.14
N ALA A 210 -0.63 11.49 11.36
CA ALA A 210 0.08 10.77 10.30
C ALA A 210 0.74 11.72 9.30
N ASP A 211 1.99 11.44 8.93
CA ASP A 211 2.73 12.21 7.93
C ASP A 211 2.36 11.77 6.50
N ALA A 212 1.95 10.50 6.34
CA ALA A 212 1.47 9.98 5.06
C ALA A 212 0.47 8.83 5.23
N ILE A 213 -0.34 8.62 4.17
CA ILE A 213 -1.18 7.43 4.02
C ILE A 213 -0.58 6.52 2.96
N VAL A 214 -0.57 5.21 3.26
CA VAL A 214 -0.23 4.14 2.32
C VAL A 214 -1.50 3.37 1.98
N SER A 215 -1.83 3.23 0.72
CA SER A 215 -3.06 2.53 0.29
C SER A 215 -2.87 1.83 -1.06
N SER A 216 -3.40 0.65 -1.14
CA SER A 216 -4.14 -0.13 -0.14
C SER A 216 -3.44 -1.48 0.10
N ASN A 217 -3.76 -2.12 1.22
CA ASN A 217 -3.42 -3.53 1.41
C ASN A 217 -4.32 -4.40 0.50
N THR A 218 -4.21 -5.73 0.63
CA THR A 218 -4.97 -6.72 -0.13
C THR A 218 -6.47 -6.63 0.15
N PHE A 219 -7.27 -6.94 -0.86
CA PHE A 219 -8.73 -7.04 -0.74
C PHE A 219 -9.14 -8.40 -0.18
N PRO A 220 -10.15 -8.48 0.70
CA PRO A 220 -10.67 -9.74 1.20
C PRO A 220 -11.13 -10.65 0.05
N ALA A 221 -10.67 -11.91 0.05
CA ALA A 221 -10.99 -12.88 -0.98
C ALA A 221 -10.87 -14.32 -0.47
N LEU A 222 -11.49 -15.25 -1.19
CA LEU A 222 -11.29 -16.69 -1.00
C LEU A 222 -10.49 -17.27 -2.19
N PRO A 223 -9.71 -18.34 -2.00
CA PRO A 223 -9.11 -19.06 -3.10
C PRO A 223 -10.23 -19.79 -3.88
N PRO A 224 -9.98 -20.17 -5.16
CA PRO A 224 -10.91 -20.99 -5.91
C PRO A 224 -11.11 -22.37 -5.27
N ILE A 225 -12.23 -23.01 -5.64
CA ILE A 225 -12.50 -24.42 -5.34
C ILE A 225 -12.05 -25.23 -6.56
N ASP A 226 -11.27 -26.27 -6.32
CA ASP A 226 -10.88 -27.22 -7.34
C ASP A 226 -12.11 -28.09 -7.75
N PRO A 227 -12.49 -28.10 -9.05
CA PRO A 227 -13.71 -28.79 -9.48
C PRO A 227 -13.60 -30.33 -9.44
N GLU A 228 -12.41 -30.87 -9.35
CA GLU A 228 -12.21 -32.34 -9.28
C GLU A 228 -12.29 -32.83 -7.84
N THR A 229 -11.67 -32.12 -6.92
CA THR A 229 -11.61 -32.52 -5.50
C THR A 229 -12.73 -31.90 -4.67
N LEU A 230 -13.37 -30.83 -5.14
CA LEU A 230 -14.37 -29.99 -4.45
C LEU A 230 -13.81 -29.34 -3.17
N GLU A 231 -12.50 -29.25 -3.07
CA GLU A 231 -11.79 -28.60 -1.97
C GLU A 231 -11.26 -27.22 -2.39
N PHE A 232 -11.09 -26.30 -1.43
CA PHE A 232 -10.39 -25.05 -1.72
C PHE A 232 -8.95 -25.36 -2.16
N GLU A 233 -8.48 -24.72 -3.22
CA GLU A 233 -7.13 -24.93 -3.76
C GLU A 233 -6.00 -24.64 -2.76
N ILE A 234 -6.28 -23.83 -1.72
CA ILE A 234 -5.43 -23.68 -0.53
C ILE A 234 -6.32 -23.92 0.69
N ASN A 235 -5.97 -24.91 1.46
CA ASN A 235 -6.65 -25.28 2.69
C ASN A 235 -5.69 -25.96 3.66
N VAL A 236 -6.10 -26.06 4.91
CA VAL A 236 -5.47 -26.93 5.93
C VAL A 236 -6.57 -27.83 6.45
N ASP A 237 -6.44 -29.14 6.25
CA ASP A 237 -7.43 -30.15 6.65
C ASP A 237 -8.86 -29.83 6.14
N GLY A 238 -8.98 -29.35 4.89
CA GLY A 238 -10.23 -28.94 4.27
C GLY A 238 -10.76 -27.58 4.72
N LEU A 239 -10.10 -26.91 5.66
CA LEU A 239 -10.50 -25.60 6.20
C LEU A 239 -9.75 -24.46 5.51
N VAL A 240 -10.46 -23.37 5.26
CA VAL A 240 -9.92 -22.11 4.71
C VAL A 240 -10.48 -20.92 5.46
N SER A 241 -9.71 -19.85 5.55
CA SER A 241 -10.17 -18.54 6.01
C SER A 241 -10.20 -17.54 4.86
N SER A 242 -10.93 -16.46 5.02
CA SER A 242 -10.80 -15.32 4.13
C SER A 242 -9.36 -14.84 4.11
N GLY A 243 -8.78 -14.74 2.92
CA GLY A 243 -7.43 -14.25 2.67
C GLY A 243 -7.43 -12.88 2.00
N GLY A 244 -6.27 -12.45 1.54
CA GLY A 244 -6.09 -11.19 0.84
C GLY A 244 -5.72 -11.40 -0.63
N LEU A 245 -6.47 -10.78 -1.54
CA LEU A 245 -6.15 -10.68 -2.95
C LEU A 245 -5.23 -9.49 -3.20
N GLY A 246 -4.10 -9.72 -3.85
CA GLY A 246 -3.13 -8.70 -4.27
C GLY A 246 -2.69 -8.88 -5.72
N GLY A 247 -1.83 -7.97 -6.20
CA GLY A 247 -1.31 -8.00 -7.56
C GLY A 247 -2.22 -7.31 -8.59
N PRO A 248 -2.00 -7.53 -9.90
CA PRO A 248 -2.66 -6.77 -10.98
C PRO A 248 -4.19 -6.71 -10.91
N ALA A 249 -4.84 -7.72 -10.37
CA ALA A 249 -6.29 -7.75 -10.25
C ALA A 249 -6.87 -6.61 -9.40
N ILE A 250 -6.11 -6.09 -8.43
CA ILE A 250 -6.59 -5.02 -7.54
C ILE A 250 -6.23 -3.61 -8.01
N LEU A 251 -5.45 -3.46 -9.08
CA LEU A 251 -4.97 -2.15 -9.54
C LEU A 251 -6.09 -1.12 -9.74
N PRO A 252 -7.18 -1.42 -10.46
CA PRO A 252 -8.24 -0.43 -10.71
C PRO A 252 -8.92 0.05 -9.43
N MET A 253 -9.16 -0.86 -8.50
CA MET A 253 -9.78 -0.55 -7.21
C MET A 253 -8.85 0.28 -6.32
N SER A 254 -7.57 -0.07 -6.29
CA SER A 254 -6.56 0.67 -5.52
C SER A 254 -6.34 2.08 -6.07
N LEU A 255 -6.33 2.25 -7.40
CA LEU A 255 -6.26 3.58 -8.04
C LEU A 255 -7.50 4.43 -7.72
N CYS A 256 -8.69 3.83 -7.71
CA CYS A 256 -9.93 4.53 -7.35
C CYS A 256 -9.87 5.05 -5.91
N ASN A 257 -9.46 4.21 -4.95
CA ASN A 257 -9.28 4.60 -3.55
C ASN A 257 -8.23 5.70 -3.40
N MET A 258 -7.10 5.57 -4.10
CA MET A 258 -6.03 6.58 -4.06
C MET A 258 -6.48 7.91 -4.64
N ALA A 259 -7.17 7.90 -5.78
CA ALA A 259 -7.69 9.13 -6.40
C ALA A 259 -8.61 9.91 -5.45
N ARG A 260 -9.52 9.20 -4.77
CA ARG A 260 -10.46 9.79 -3.79
C ARG A 260 -9.71 10.45 -2.63
N MET A 261 -8.69 9.78 -2.08
CA MET A 261 -7.88 10.32 -0.98
C MET A 261 -7.03 11.51 -1.43
N CYS A 262 -6.34 11.42 -2.59
CA CYS A 262 -5.54 12.51 -3.11
C CYS A 262 -6.37 13.76 -3.44
N GLN A 263 -7.63 13.59 -3.87
CA GLN A 263 -8.56 14.69 -4.08
C GLN A 263 -9.06 15.31 -2.77
N ALA A 264 -9.38 14.46 -1.78
CA ALA A 264 -9.86 14.92 -0.49
C ALA A 264 -8.77 15.67 0.31
N PHE A 265 -7.50 15.30 0.13
CA PHE A 265 -6.36 15.83 0.87
C PHE A 265 -5.19 16.18 -0.07
N PRO A 266 -5.35 17.22 -0.93
CA PRO A 266 -4.37 17.54 -1.98
C PRO A 266 -2.98 17.92 -1.46
N ASP A 267 -2.90 18.41 -0.22
CA ASP A 267 -1.67 18.86 0.43
C ASP A 267 -1.02 17.82 1.33
N LYS A 268 -1.60 16.61 1.40
CA LYS A 268 -1.08 15.50 2.21
C LYS A 268 -0.27 14.51 1.36
N SER A 269 0.58 13.76 2.03
CA SER A 269 1.47 12.80 1.39
C SER A 269 0.83 11.42 1.25
N PHE A 270 1.02 10.80 0.08
CA PHE A 270 0.50 9.47 -0.23
C PHE A 270 1.57 8.57 -0.85
N SER A 271 1.62 7.31 -0.40
CA SER A 271 2.40 6.25 -1.03
C SER A 271 1.46 5.22 -1.65
N GLY A 272 1.55 5.03 -2.97
CA GLY A 272 0.63 4.17 -3.72
C GLY A 272 1.06 2.70 -3.68
N ILE A 273 0.11 1.79 -3.45
CA ILE A 273 0.35 0.35 -3.50
C ILE A 273 -0.88 -0.38 -4.04
N GLY A 274 -0.66 -1.42 -4.82
CA GLY A 274 -1.67 -2.32 -5.36
C GLY A 274 -1.55 -2.49 -6.86
N GLY A 275 -1.17 -3.70 -7.30
CA GLY A 275 -1.15 -4.08 -8.71
C GLY A 275 0.04 -3.58 -9.54
N ILE A 276 1.06 -2.99 -8.92
CA ILE A 276 2.24 -2.47 -9.60
C ILE A 276 3.17 -3.63 -9.97
N SER A 277 3.48 -3.77 -11.26
CA SER A 277 4.42 -4.74 -11.80
C SER A 277 5.42 -4.14 -12.80
N ASP A 278 5.13 -2.93 -13.29
CA ASP A 278 6.02 -2.13 -14.13
C ASP A 278 5.75 -0.62 -13.96
N PHE A 279 6.53 0.19 -14.68
CA PHE A 279 6.47 1.65 -14.55
C PHE A 279 5.10 2.25 -14.95
N ALA A 280 4.37 1.67 -15.88
CA ALA A 280 3.08 2.24 -16.30
C ALA A 280 2.04 2.21 -15.18
N GLN A 281 2.05 1.16 -14.35
CA GLN A 281 1.18 1.12 -13.17
C GLN A 281 1.68 2.06 -12.07
N ALA A 282 3.00 2.12 -11.83
CA ALA A 282 3.60 3.05 -10.88
C ALA A 282 3.29 4.51 -11.26
N LEU A 283 3.46 4.86 -12.54
CA LEU A 283 3.14 6.17 -13.09
C LEU A 283 1.68 6.58 -12.80
N SER A 284 0.74 5.63 -12.88
CA SER A 284 -0.67 5.92 -12.59
C SER A 284 -0.87 6.48 -11.18
N TYR A 285 -0.18 5.95 -10.18
CA TYR A 285 -0.23 6.47 -8.80
C TYR A 285 0.43 7.85 -8.67
N VAL A 286 1.57 8.05 -9.32
CA VAL A 286 2.27 9.34 -9.32
C VAL A 286 1.40 10.42 -9.94
N LEU A 287 0.78 10.13 -11.08
CA LEU A 287 -0.13 11.07 -11.77
C LEU A 287 -1.38 11.43 -10.94
N LEU A 288 -1.77 10.59 -9.98
CA LEU A 288 -2.84 10.88 -9.03
C LEU A 288 -2.37 11.68 -7.81
N GLY A 289 -1.05 11.74 -7.54
CA GLY A 289 -0.50 12.56 -6.45
C GLY A 289 0.43 11.82 -5.48
N CYS A 290 0.70 10.53 -5.67
CA CYS A 290 1.62 9.80 -4.81
C CYS A 290 3.07 10.28 -5.00
N GLY A 291 3.79 10.51 -3.89
CA GLY A 291 5.22 10.85 -3.90
C GLY A 291 6.13 9.62 -3.94
N THR A 292 5.62 8.46 -3.49
CA THR A 292 6.29 7.15 -3.58
C THR A 292 5.29 6.07 -3.95
N VAL A 293 5.81 4.91 -4.40
CA VAL A 293 4.99 3.73 -4.67
C VAL A 293 5.63 2.47 -4.10
N GLN A 294 4.81 1.53 -3.66
CA GLN A 294 5.26 0.27 -3.06
C GLN A 294 4.88 -0.94 -3.93
N VAL A 295 5.76 -1.92 -4.02
CA VAL A 295 5.57 -3.14 -4.80
C VAL A 295 5.62 -4.37 -3.90
N CYS A 296 4.70 -5.31 -4.10
CA CYS A 296 4.63 -6.58 -3.38
C CYS A 296 4.64 -7.79 -4.33
N THR A 297 3.48 -8.16 -4.87
CA THR A 297 3.25 -9.41 -5.62
C THR A 297 4.25 -9.61 -6.76
N ALA A 298 4.54 -8.59 -7.54
CA ALA A 298 5.51 -8.69 -8.64
C ALA A 298 6.92 -9.04 -8.13
N ALA A 299 7.32 -8.47 -6.98
CA ALA A 299 8.60 -8.77 -6.36
C ALA A 299 8.67 -10.19 -5.78
N MET A 300 7.56 -10.75 -5.30
CA MET A 300 7.48 -12.15 -4.84
C MET A 300 7.69 -13.13 -6.00
N LEU A 301 7.22 -12.79 -7.19
CA LEU A 301 7.37 -13.61 -8.40
C LEU A 301 8.78 -13.54 -9.01
N ASP A 302 9.54 -12.51 -8.66
CA ASP A 302 10.87 -12.22 -9.23
C ASP A 302 11.96 -12.39 -8.16
N GLN A 303 12.36 -13.66 -7.90
CA GLN A 303 13.45 -14.02 -6.98
C GLN A 303 13.31 -13.41 -5.58
N ALA A 304 12.11 -13.39 -5.05
CA ALA A 304 11.71 -12.93 -3.73
C ALA A 304 11.86 -11.42 -3.44
N VAL A 305 12.83 -10.72 -4.06
CA VAL A 305 13.07 -9.28 -3.83
C VAL A 305 12.88 -8.42 -5.08
N GLY A 306 12.48 -9.01 -6.18
CA GLY A 306 12.14 -8.31 -7.43
C GLY A 306 13.29 -7.58 -8.12
N PRO A 307 14.49 -8.20 -8.32
CA PRO A 307 15.63 -7.51 -8.93
C PRO A 307 15.38 -7.06 -10.38
N ASN A 308 14.54 -7.81 -11.13
CA ASN A 308 14.17 -7.41 -12.48
C ASN A 308 13.00 -6.43 -12.49
N VAL A 309 12.13 -6.49 -11.47
CA VAL A 309 11.02 -5.54 -11.32
C VAL A 309 11.58 -4.14 -11.09
N ILE A 310 12.48 -3.96 -10.13
CA ILE A 310 13.06 -2.63 -9.88
C ILE A 310 13.84 -2.10 -11.09
N LYS A 311 14.57 -2.93 -11.81
CA LYS A 311 15.26 -2.52 -13.05
C LYS A 311 14.28 -2.02 -14.12
N ARG A 312 13.12 -2.71 -14.28
CA ARG A 312 12.09 -2.25 -15.23
C ARG A 312 11.43 -0.94 -14.78
N LEU A 313 11.20 -0.76 -13.49
CA LEU A 313 10.64 0.48 -12.94
C LEU A 313 11.58 1.65 -13.21
N LEU A 314 12.87 1.50 -12.91
CA LEU A 314 13.88 2.53 -13.13
C LEU A 314 14.05 2.84 -14.62
N ALA A 315 14.17 1.81 -15.47
CA ALA A 315 14.29 2.01 -16.91
C ALA A 315 13.05 2.70 -17.52
N GLY A 316 11.86 2.32 -17.06
CA GLY A 316 10.61 2.96 -17.48
C GLY A 316 10.53 4.42 -17.04
N PHE A 317 11.03 4.74 -15.83
CA PHE A 317 11.09 6.10 -15.32
C PHE A 317 12.04 6.98 -16.13
N ASP A 318 13.25 6.49 -16.43
CA ASP A 318 14.22 7.21 -17.27
C ASP A 318 13.65 7.50 -18.65
N LEU A 319 13.14 6.46 -19.33
CA LEU A 319 12.54 6.62 -20.66
C LEU A 319 11.36 7.60 -20.66
N PHE A 320 10.59 7.64 -19.59
CA PHE A 320 9.49 8.58 -19.45
C PHE A 320 10.00 10.02 -19.32
N LEU A 321 10.98 10.28 -18.47
CA LEU A 321 11.59 11.60 -18.34
C LEU A 321 12.33 12.03 -19.63
N GLU A 322 13.06 11.13 -20.27
CA GLU A 322 13.70 11.40 -21.56
C GLU A 322 12.67 11.78 -22.65
N HIS A 323 11.53 11.08 -22.70
CA HIS A 323 10.45 11.38 -23.63
C HIS A 323 9.83 12.76 -23.40
N HIS A 324 9.72 13.18 -22.15
CA HIS A 324 9.12 14.44 -21.75
C HIS A 324 10.13 15.56 -21.43
N ALA A 325 11.40 15.34 -21.78
CA ALA A 325 12.44 16.35 -21.56
C ALA A 325 12.15 17.68 -22.29
N LEU A 326 11.52 17.63 -23.46
CA LEU A 326 11.08 18.82 -24.20
C LEU A 326 9.89 19.55 -23.56
N ASP A 327 9.11 18.85 -22.73
CA ASP A 327 8.04 19.42 -21.90
C ASP A 327 8.61 20.08 -20.63
N GLY A 328 9.92 20.01 -20.41
CA GLY A 328 10.62 20.55 -19.27
C GLY A 328 10.59 19.64 -18.03
N TRP A 329 10.18 18.39 -18.15
CA TRP A 329 10.11 17.45 -17.04
C TRP A 329 11.47 16.81 -16.76
N THR A 330 11.97 16.98 -15.57
CA THR A 330 13.29 16.51 -15.13
C THR A 330 13.24 15.58 -13.94
N SER A 331 12.13 15.62 -13.17
CA SER A 331 11.94 14.90 -11.93
C SER A 331 10.49 14.42 -11.75
N LEU A 332 10.24 13.59 -10.75
CA LEU A 332 8.89 13.14 -10.39
C LEU A 332 7.95 14.31 -10.06
N GLU A 333 8.46 15.36 -9.45
CA GLU A 333 7.65 16.51 -8.98
C GLU A 333 7.00 17.26 -10.15
N ASP A 334 7.60 17.23 -11.35
CA ASP A 334 7.08 17.95 -12.53
C ASP A 334 5.74 17.36 -13.04
N PHE A 335 5.47 16.10 -12.74
CA PHE A 335 4.23 15.43 -13.20
C PHE A 335 3.39 14.79 -12.09
N ARG A 336 3.83 14.91 -10.84
CA ARG A 336 3.06 14.40 -9.71
C ARG A 336 1.72 15.12 -9.58
N GLY A 337 0.63 14.34 -9.57
CA GLY A 337 -0.72 14.85 -9.35
C GLY A 337 -1.41 15.52 -10.54
N ILE A 338 -0.77 15.59 -11.73
CA ILE A 338 -1.35 16.29 -12.90
C ILE A 338 -2.65 15.66 -13.44
N ARG A 339 -3.02 14.48 -12.94
CA ARG A 339 -4.27 13.79 -13.29
C ARG A 339 -5.26 13.68 -12.13
N ARG A 340 -4.89 14.13 -10.93
CA ARG A 340 -5.74 14.10 -9.74
C ARG A 340 -7.11 14.73 -9.97
N ASP A 341 -7.14 15.91 -10.52
CA ASP A 341 -8.37 16.70 -10.71
C ASP A 341 -9.13 16.31 -12.00
N ARG A 342 -8.68 15.23 -12.69
CA ARG A 342 -9.36 14.67 -13.88
C ARG A 342 -10.30 13.52 -13.53
N VAL A 343 -10.30 13.05 -12.29
CA VAL A 343 -11.27 12.08 -11.79
C VAL A 343 -12.46 12.85 -11.25
N VAL A 344 -13.57 12.78 -11.95
CA VAL A 344 -14.77 13.59 -11.67
C VAL A 344 -16.00 12.70 -11.55
N PRO A 345 -17.10 13.15 -10.92
CA PRO A 345 -18.36 12.44 -10.95
C PRO A 345 -18.84 12.22 -12.40
N GLN A 346 -19.52 11.11 -12.65
CA GLN A 346 -19.99 10.76 -13.99
C GLN A 346 -20.86 11.86 -14.62
N SER A 347 -21.60 12.61 -13.81
CA SER A 347 -22.42 13.76 -14.26
C SER A 347 -21.61 14.90 -14.87
N ALA A 348 -20.31 15.02 -14.50
CA ALA A 348 -19.40 16.03 -15.04
C ALA A 348 -18.68 15.56 -16.32
N VAL A 349 -18.78 14.29 -16.69
CA VAL A 349 -18.22 13.78 -17.94
C VAL A 349 -19.14 14.16 -19.09
N ARG A 350 -18.57 14.78 -20.14
CA ARG A 350 -19.33 15.23 -21.33
C ARG A 350 -20.08 14.05 -21.97
N ARG A 351 -21.37 14.24 -22.20
CA ARG A 351 -22.22 13.32 -22.96
C ARG A 351 -22.28 13.74 -24.42
N PRO A 352 -22.60 12.83 -25.37
CA PRO A 352 -22.84 13.20 -26.75
C PRO A 352 -23.89 14.30 -26.85
N ALA A 353 -23.63 15.28 -27.71
CA ALA A 353 -24.60 16.34 -27.97
C ALA A 353 -25.77 15.76 -28.82
N GLY A 354 -26.96 16.06 -28.41
CA GLY A 354 -28.20 15.67 -29.12
C GLY A 354 -28.71 14.38 -28.54
N ASP A 355 -29.50 14.53 -27.53
CA ASP A 355 -30.52 13.57 -27.32
C ASP A 355 -31.44 13.90 -26.20
N ASP A 356 -32.60 13.69 -26.53
CA ASP A 356 -33.75 13.31 -25.73
C ASP A 356 -33.49 12.16 -24.72
N TYR A 357 -32.25 11.95 -24.27
CA TYR A 357 -31.99 11.14 -23.07
C TYR A 357 -32.47 11.94 -21.86
N GLN A 358 -33.77 11.97 -21.71
CA GLN A 358 -34.37 12.24 -20.43
C GLN A 358 -33.99 11.08 -19.51
N GLY A 359 -32.85 11.22 -18.79
CA GLY A 359 -32.45 10.30 -17.75
C GLY A 359 -33.60 10.14 -16.78
N GLY A 360 -34.31 9.01 -16.87
CA GLY A 360 -35.56 8.77 -16.17
C GLY A 360 -35.44 8.46 -14.69
N TYR A 361 -34.43 8.97 -14.03
CA TYR A 361 -34.39 8.98 -12.58
C TYR A 361 -34.68 10.40 -12.10
N GLU A 362 -35.89 10.65 -11.66
CA GLU A 362 -36.19 11.81 -10.85
C GLU A 362 -35.21 11.79 -9.66
N ILE A 363 -34.44 12.85 -9.50
CA ILE A 363 -33.76 13.12 -8.23
C ILE A 363 -34.90 13.28 -7.23
N VAL A 364 -35.06 12.31 -6.34
CA VAL A 364 -36.04 12.40 -5.25
C VAL A 364 -35.60 13.60 -4.42
N GLU A 365 -36.28 14.73 -4.63
CA GLU A 365 -36.12 15.91 -3.77
C GLU A 365 -36.40 15.46 -2.33
N GLY A 366 -35.41 15.56 -1.46
CA GLY A 366 -35.54 15.19 -0.04
C GLY A 366 -34.60 14.09 0.44
N TYR A 367 -33.83 13.40 -0.44
CA TYR A 367 -32.69 12.64 0.02
C TYR A 367 -31.51 13.59 0.24
N ALA A 368 -31.61 14.40 1.28
CA ALA A 368 -30.42 14.99 1.84
C ALA A 368 -29.53 13.84 2.34
N ALA A 369 -28.39 13.62 1.70
CA ALA A 369 -27.33 12.84 2.34
C ALA A 369 -27.20 13.41 3.77
N PRO A 370 -27.19 12.56 4.80
CA PRO A 370 -27.03 13.06 6.17
C PRO A 370 -25.87 14.04 6.17
N ASP A 371 -26.09 15.23 6.76
CA ASP A 371 -25.10 16.30 6.82
C ASP A 371 -23.76 15.67 7.19
N ARG A 372 -22.88 15.55 6.21
CA ARG A 372 -21.49 15.22 6.49
C ARG A 372 -21.00 16.41 7.30
N PRO A 373 -20.48 16.19 8.52
CA PRO A 373 -19.84 17.29 9.24
C PRO A 373 -18.83 17.88 8.26
N ALA A 374 -18.97 19.18 8.00
CA ALA A 374 -18.06 19.89 7.12
C ALA A 374 -16.65 19.48 7.54
N ALA A 375 -15.85 19.00 6.59
CA ALA A 375 -14.48 18.58 6.85
C ALA A 375 -13.87 19.71 7.67
N ALA A 376 -13.60 19.43 8.95
CA ALA A 376 -12.97 20.42 9.81
C ALA A 376 -11.68 20.78 9.09
N LYS A 377 -11.53 22.07 8.76
CA LYS A 377 -10.29 22.57 8.18
C LYS A 377 -9.19 22.19 9.15
N VAL A 378 -8.40 21.19 8.79
CA VAL A 378 -7.19 20.77 9.50
C VAL A 378 -6.07 21.72 9.12
#